data_d57291687401ea260b1d3906dde56334
#
_entry.id   d57291687401ea260b1d3906dde56334
#
_cell.length_a   1.000
_cell.length_b   1.000
_cell.length_c   1.000
_cell.angle_alpha   90.00
_cell.angle_beta   90.00
_cell.angle_gamma   90.00
#
_symmetry.space_group_name_H-M   'P 1'
#
loop_
_entity.id
_entity.type
_entity.pdbx_description
1 polymer ?
#
loop_
_entity_poly.entity_id
_entity_poly.type
_entity_poly.pdbx_seq_one_letter_code
_entity_poly.pdbx_strand_id
1 'polypeptide(L)'
;MKVIVVNDNAHVNGGAAKVAIQEAVGLADRGHSVYFVCAVRPIAQALIHSNINVVCSEQYDLLSNPNQFDAFIQGWWNTKAAHIVGQLLTDLDRTNTIIHLHVWTRALSASVVRASLASDIPIVCTLHDFSLACPTATFFNHPRQQICHLDPLSPACLLTNCDTRNYAQKLWRVGRQFIQQQIGHAPRDIQHVIVHSKLAGEVMQHYLAPGCMVHNLPVYIESTRSPPAHPEAHETFVYLGRLVREKGVLLAARSAAAENIPLTFVGSGPLAEEIRAAHPQACITGWVDHATSVNYLRTARALIFPSMWYETLGLVVLEAAAHGIPSLVPDTSAAREIVLDGVTGLHFRSGDEADLRAKMQQLKDGNLARVLGRAAYDHFWSSNYSSLEDHLSSLENIYRKVLAAERTEDTILVSQLEVQSVR
;
A
#
# COMPACT_ATOMS: atom_id res chain seq x y z
N MET A 1 10.89 -2.96 -23.35
CA MET A 1 9.57 -3.61 -23.24
C MET A 1 8.47 -2.57 -23.21
N LYS A 2 7.22 -2.96 -23.42
CA LYS A 2 6.05 -2.12 -23.15
C LYS A 2 5.51 -2.47 -21.76
N VAL A 3 5.14 -1.46 -20.96
CA VAL A 3 4.59 -1.67 -19.62
C VAL A 3 3.28 -0.90 -19.52
N ILE A 4 2.21 -1.60 -19.14
CA ILE A 4 0.88 -1.02 -18.97
C ILE A 4 0.60 -0.94 -17.48
N VAL A 5 0.77 0.25 -16.91
CA VAL A 5 0.51 0.53 -15.49
C VAL A 5 -0.96 0.90 -15.33
N VAL A 6 -1.69 0.14 -14.52
CA VAL A 6 -3.12 0.38 -14.26
C VAL A 6 -3.31 0.88 -12.84
N ASN A 7 -3.82 2.10 -12.69
CA ASN A 7 -4.10 2.71 -11.38
C ASN A 7 -5.32 3.63 -11.45
N ASP A 8 -6.19 3.64 -10.45
CA ASP A 8 -7.42 4.46 -10.44
C ASP A 8 -7.16 5.94 -10.71
N ASN A 9 -6.10 6.51 -10.12
CA ASN A 9 -5.80 7.94 -10.15
C ASN A 9 -4.50 8.23 -10.90
N ALA A 10 -4.51 9.30 -11.70
CA ALA A 10 -3.32 9.83 -12.35
C ALA A 10 -2.58 10.91 -11.53
N HIS A 11 -2.90 11.04 -10.25
CA HIS A 11 -2.28 11.97 -9.31
C HIS A 11 -2.04 11.32 -7.96
N VAL A 12 -1.11 11.87 -7.20
CA VAL A 12 -0.78 11.35 -5.87
C VAL A 12 -1.89 11.72 -4.88
N ASN A 13 -2.67 10.71 -4.48
CA ASN A 13 -3.71 10.81 -3.45
C ASN A 13 -3.46 9.86 -2.27
N GLY A 14 -2.29 9.20 -2.26
CA GLY A 14 -1.86 8.24 -1.25
C GLY A 14 -0.63 7.47 -1.69
N GLY A 15 -0.11 6.59 -0.83
CA GLY A 15 1.11 5.83 -1.06
C GLY A 15 1.07 4.96 -2.33
N ALA A 16 -0.03 4.26 -2.57
CA ALA A 16 -0.19 3.40 -3.74
C ALA A 16 -0.08 4.16 -5.08
N ALA A 17 -0.78 5.30 -5.20
CA ALA A 17 -0.70 6.13 -6.39
C ALA A 17 0.69 6.76 -6.56
N LYS A 18 1.37 7.13 -5.46
CA LYS A 18 2.75 7.62 -5.51
C LYS A 18 3.68 6.56 -6.10
N VAL A 19 3.61 5.32 -5.61
CA VAL A 19 4.42 4.19 -6.12
C VAL A 19 4.15 3.95 -7.60
N ALA A 20 2.88 3.82 -8.01
CA ALA A 20 2.51 3.56 -9.41
C ALA A 20 3.04 4.65 -10.37
N ILE A 21 2.93 5.93 -9.98
CA ILE A 21 3.43 7.05 -10.79
C ILE A 21 4.95 7.06 -10.86
N GLN A 22 5.64 6.84 -9.75
CA GLN A 22 7.10 6.82 -9.70
C GLN A 22 7.69 5.65 -10.49
N GLU A 23 7.08 4.46 -10.40
CA GLU A 23 7.47 3.31 -11.23
C GLU A 23 7.25 3.60 -12.72
N ALA A 24 6.11 4.18 -13.11
CA ALA A 24 5.84 4.54 -14.49
C ALA A 24 6.86 5.52 -15.06
N VAL A 25 7.20 6.57 -14.30
CA VAL A 25 8.21 7.57 -14.68
C VAL A 25 9.58 6.93 -14.75
N GLY A 26 10.00 6.22 -13.72
CA GLY A 26 11.32 5.59 -13.69
C GLY A 26 11.53 4.54 -14.79
N LEU A 27 10.50 3.76 -15.14
CA LEU A 27 10.55 2.83 -16.27
C LEU A 27 10.65 3.59 -17.61
N ALA A 28 9.95 4.71 -17.76
CA ALA A 28 10.03 5.54 -18.96
C ALA A 28 11.42 6.20 -19.12
N ASP A 29 12.03 6.67 -18.02
CA ASP A 29 13.40 7.20 -17.98
C ASP A 29 14.44 6.14 -18.40
N ARG A 30 14.17 4.88 -18.13
CA ARG A 30 14.99 3.73 -18.54
C ARG A 30 14.72 3.26 -19.97
N GLY A 31 13.90 4.00 -20.73
CA GLY A 31 13.64 3.74 -22.15
C GLY A 31 12.54 2.70 -22.41
N HIS A 32 11.75 2.32 -21.41
CA HIS A 32 10.54 1.52 -21.66
C HIS A 32 9.42 2.41 -22.22
N SER A 33 8.56 1.82 -23.08
CA SER A 33 7.32 2.46 -23.53
C SER A 33 6.23 2.18 -22.49
N VAL A 34 5.77 3.21 -21.79
CA VAL A 34 4.80 3.08 -20.70
C VAL A 34 3.42 3.58 -21.12
N TYR A 35 2.39 2.79 -20.84
CA TYR A 35 0.99 3.22 -20.90
C TYR A 35 0.47 3.33 -19.47
N PHE A 36 0.04 4.53 -19.07
CA PHE A 36 -0.55 4.74 -17.75
C PHE A 36 -2.06 4.83 -17.87
N VAL A 37 -2.75 3.75 -17.50
CA VAL A 37 -4.21 3.63 -17.57
C VAL A 37 -4.82 4.08 -16.26
N CYS A 38 -5.73 5.06 -16.31
CA CYS A 38 -6.40 5.61 -15.13
C CYS A 38 -7.86 5.99 -15.42
N ALA A 39 -8.59 6.29 -14.35
CA ALA A 39 -9.95 6.82 -14.46
C ALA A 39 -10.06 8.28 -14.04
N VAL A 40 -9.30 8.70 -13.03
CA VAL A 40 -9.51 9.94 -12.29
C VAL A 40 -8.41 10.96 -12.56
N ARG A 41 -8.80 12.16 -12.98
CA ARG A 41 -7.94 13.34 -13.11
C ARG A 41 -7.72 14.06 -11.75
N PRO A 42 -6.77 14.99 -11.59
CA PRO A 42 -5.88 15.52 -12.63
C PRO A 42 -4.74 14.55 -12.98
N ILE A 43 -4.10 14.76 -14.14
CA ILE A 43 -2.89 14.05 -14.53
C ILE A 43 -1.70 14.76 -13.88
N ALA A 44 -0.91 14.01 -13.09
CA ALA A 44 0.30 14.54 -12.48
C ALA A 44 1.30 15.00 -13.52
N GLN A 45 1.98 16.12 -13.27
CA GLN A 45 3.00 16.67 -14.17
C GLN A 45 4.10 15.66 -14.50
N ALA A 46 4.47 14.80 -13.53
CA ALA A 46 5.46 13.75 -13.72
C ALA A 46 5.07 12.71 -14.80
N LEU A 47 3.78 12.50 -15.06
CA LEU A 47 3.31 11.61 -16.12
C LEU A 47 3.35 12.25 -17.53
N ILE A 48 3.66 13.55 -17.65
CA ILE A 48 3.84 14.24 -18.92
C ILE A 48 5.28 14.00 -19.37
N HIS A 49 5.53 12.84 -19.95
CA HIS A 49 6.83 12.36 -20.37
C HIS A 49 6.76 11.79 -21.79
N SER A 50 7.80 11.92 -22.58
CA SER A 50 7.82 11.47 -24.00
C SER A 50 7.56 9.98 -24.18
N ASN A 51 7.96 9.14 -23.21
CA ASN A 51 7.78 7.69 -23.25
C ASN A 51 6.54 7.20 -22.47
N ILE A 52 5.70 8.12 -21.94
CA ILE A 52 4.48 7.75 -21.20
C ILE A 52 3.25 8.18 -22.01
N ASN A 53 2.38 7.21 -22.29
CA ASN A 53 1.08 7.41 -22.92
C ASN A 53 -0.01 7.32 -21.83
N VAL A 54 -0.60 8.44 -21.43
CA VAL A 54 -1.67 8.44 -20.41
C VAL A 54 -3.01 8.18 -21.06
N VAL A 55 -3.65 7.08 -20.68
CA VAL A 55 -4.98 6.66 -21.11
C VAL A 55 -5.96 6.83 -19.96
N CYS A 56 -6.70 7.94 -19.96
CA CYS A 56 -7.63 8.29 -18.88
C CYS A 56 -9.09 8.13 -19.35
N SER A 57 -9.89 7.38 -18.60
CA SER A 57 -11.33 7.25 -18.90
C SER A 57 -12.16 8.46 -18.46
N GLU A 58 -11.56 9.44 -17.77
CA GLU A 58 -12.19 10.67 -17.31
C GLU A 58 -13.51 10.43 -16.54
N GLN A 59 -13.38 9.67 -15.47
CA GLN A 59 -14.48 9.32 -14.57
C GLN A 59 -14.18 9.82 -13.15
N TYR A 60 -15.19 9.79 -12.30
CA TYR A 60 -15.04 10.14 -10.89
C TYR A 60 -14.58 8.95 -10.06
N ASP A 61 -13.87 9.23 -8.97
CA ASP A 61 -13.74 8.29 -7.84
C ASP A 61 -15.12 8.03 -7.22
N LEU A 62 -15.37 6.82 -6.77
CA LEU A 62 -16.67 6.42 -6.19
C LEU A 62 -17.15 7.33 -5.05
N LEU A 63 -16.21 7.95 -4.31
CA LEU A 63 -16.56 8.83 -3.18
C LEU A 63 -16.85 10.27 -3.60
N SER A 64 -16.34 10.69 -4.76
CA SER A 64 -16.49 12.04 -5.30
C SER A 64 -17.48 12.11 -6.48
N ASN A 65 -18.06 10.98 -6.88
CA ASN A 65 -19.03 10.95 -7.98
C ASN A 65 -20.32 11.67 -7.55
N PRO A 66 -20.74 12.72 -8.29
CA PRO A 66 -21.97 13.46 -7.97
C PRO A 66 -23.23 12.60 -8.15
N ASN A 67 -23.19 11.57 -8.99
CA ASN A 67 -24.27 10.61 -9.18
C ASN A 67 -23.98 9.32 -8.40
N GLN A 68 -24.64 9.14 -7.27
CA GLN A 68 -24.43 7.97 -6.41
C GLN A 68 -24.87 6.65 -7.07
N PHE A 69 -25.88 6.68 -7.96
CA PHE A 69 -26.30 5.47 -8.69
C PHE A 69 -25.22 5.04 -9.69
N ASP A 70 -24.66 5.98 -10.43
CA ASP A 70 -23.55 5.70 -11.34
C ASP A 70 -22.33 5.20 -10.57
N ALA A 71 -22.02 5.82 -9.43
CA ALA A 71 -20.95 5.34 -8.54
C ALA A 71 -21.18 3.90 -8.07
N PHE A 72 -22.43 3.57 -7.72
CA PHE A 72 -22.82 2.23 -7.28
C PHE A 72 -22.55 1.18 -8.38
N ILE A 73 -22.99 1.44 -9.61
CA ILE A 73 -22.82 0.54 -10.76
C ILE A 73 -21.35 0.48 -11.18
N GLN A 74 -20.69 1.64 -11.32
CA GLN A 74 -19.28 1.74 -11.69
C GLN A 74 -18.38 0.95 -10.73
N GLY A 75 -18.65 1.01 -9.42
CA GLY A 75 -17.88 0.29 -8.43
C GLY A 75 -18.00 -1.23 -8.52
N TRP A 76 -19.10 -1.74 -9.04
CA TRP A 76 -19.28 -3.17 -9.31
C TRP A 76 -18.67 -3.56 -10.65
N TRP A 77 -19.01 -2.84 -11.73
CA TRP A 77 -18.53 -3.15 -13.07
C TRP A 77 -18.48 -1.90 -13.96
N ASN A 78 -17.29 -1.46 -14.31
CA ASN A 78 -17.04 -0.30 -15.13
C ASN A 78 -16.81 -0.71 -16.60
N THR A 79 -17.88 -0.74 -17.39
CA THR A 79 -17.85 -1.14 -18.81
C THR A 79 -17.02 -0.19 -19.66
N LYS A 80 -17.02 1.12 -19.35
CA LYS A 80 -16.23 2.13 -20.08
C LYS A 80 -14.73 1.87 -19.90
N ALA A 81 -14.28 1.65 -18.66
CA ALA A 81 -12.88 1.34 -18.38
C ALA A 81 -12.44 0.01 -19.02
N ALA A 82 -13.29 -1.03 -18.93
CA ALA A 82 -13.02 -2.32 -19.58
C ALA A 82 -12.86 -2.19 -21.10
N HIS A 83 -13.73 -1.41 -21.75
CA HIS A 83 -13.67 -1.18 -23.19
C HIS A 83 -12.38 -0.45 -23.60
N ILE A 84 -12.00 0.62 -22.87
CA ILE A 84 -10.77 1.37 -23.13
C ILE A 84 -9.54 0.47 -22.98
N VAL A 85 -9.48 -0.34 -21.90
CA VAL A 85 -8.39 -1.28 -21.68
C VAL A 85 -8.36 -2.34 -22.77
N GLY A 86 -9.51 -2.95 -23.09
CA GLY A 86 -9.60 -3.96 -24.15
C GLY A 86 -9.11 -3.43 -25.50
N GLN A 87 -9.53 -2.21 -25.90
CA GLN A 87 -9.04 -1.58 -27.12
C GLN A 87 -7.54 -1.33 -27.10
N LEU A 88 -7.00 -0.83 -25.97
CA LEU A 88 -5.55 -0.60 -25.83
C LEU A 88 -4.75 -1.89 -26.03
N LEU A 89 -5.24 -3.02 -25.51
CA LEU A 89 -4.52 -4.29 -25.50
C LEU A 89 -4.56 -5.06 -26.83
N THR A 90 -5.51 -4.75 -27.73
CA THR A 90 -5.77 -5.53 -28.95
C THR A 90 -4.55 -5.62 -29.88
N ASP A 91 -3.77 -4.54 -30.01
CA ASP A 91 -2.68 -4.43 -30.96
C ASP A 91 -1.28 -4.54 -30.31
N LEU A 92 -1.22 -4.99 -29.05
CA LEU A 92 0.04 -5.08 -28.32
C LEU A 92 0.66 -6.46 -28.43
N ASP A 93 1.98 -6.47 -28.67
CA ASP A 93 2.78 -7.69 -28.69
C ASP A 93 2.92 -8.28 -27.28
N ARG A 94 2.27 -9.43 -27.02
CA ARG A 94 2.27 -10.11 -25.73
C ARG A 94 3.66 -10.60 -25.30
N THR A 95 4.57 -10.87 -26.24
CA THR A 95 5.90 -11.41 -25.93
C THR A 95 6.86 -10.38 -25.34
N ASN A 96 6.52 -9.08 -25.44
CA ASN A 96 7.35 -7.98 -24.95
C ASN A 96 6.53 -6.90 -24.20
N THR A 97 5.34 -7.29 -23.71
CA THR A 97 4.44 -6.41 -22.97
C THR A 97 4.09 -7.02 -21.61
N ILE A 98 4.02 -6.18 -20.56
CA ILE A 98 3.56 -6.55 -19.23
C ILE A 98 2.42 -5.62 -18.83
N ILE A 99 1.38 -6.17 -18.21
CA ILE A 99 0.36 -5.40 -17.51
C ILE A 99 0.69 -5.40 -16.02
N HIS A 100 0.86 -4.22 -15.45
CA HIS A 100 1.10 -4.04 -14.02
C HIS A 100 -0.10 -3.39 -13.34
N LEU A 101 -0.85 -4.17 -12.58
CA LEU A 101 -2.03 -3.71 -11.84
C LEU A 101 -1.63 -3.19 -10.46
N HIS A 102 -2.03 -1.94 -10.13
CA HIS A 102 -1.85 -1.35 -8.80
C HIS A 102 -3.18 -1.23 -8.06
N VAL A 103 -3.98 -0.22 -8.36
CA VAL A 103 -5.28 0.01 -7.70
C VAL A 103 -6.36 0.21 -8.74
N TRP A 104 -7.48 -0.53 -8.60
CA TRP A 104 -8.63 -0.44 -9.52
C TRP A 104 -9.97 -0.40 -8.81
N THR A 105 -9.99 -0.42 -7.48
CA THR A 105 -11.22 -0.65 -6.72
C THR A 105 -12.05 0.60 -6.46
N ARG A 106 -11.56 1.78 -6.80
CA ARG A 106 -12.20 3.06 -6.51
C ARG A 106 -12.79 3.78 -7.73
N ALA A 107 -12.37 3.39 -8.94
CA ALA A 107 -12.88 4.00 -10.16
C ALA A 107 -12.93 3.03 -11.34
N LEU A 108 -11.90 2.22 -11.54
CA LEU A 108 -11.77 1.30 -12.69
C LEU A 108 -12.61 0.02 -12.54
N SER A 109 -12.78 -0.51 -11.33
CA SER A 109 -13.40 -1.80 -10.97
C SER A 109 -12.67 -3.06 -11.49
N ALA A 110 -13.14 -4.24 -11.09
CA ALA A 110 -12.60 -5.52 -11.56
C ALA A 110 -12.79 -5.78 -13.06
N SER A 111 -13.54 -4.93 -13.75
CA SER A 111 -13.74 -5.04 -15.20
C SER A 111 -12.45 -4.86 -16.00
N VAL A 112 -11.53 -4.01 -15.52
CA VAL A 112 -10.22 -3.83 -16.16
C VAL A 112 -9.32 -5.04 -15.94
N VAL A 113 -9.43 -5.72 -14.80
CA VAL A 113 -8.71 -6.97 -14.55
C VAL A 113 -9.19 -8.04 -15.53
N ARG A 114 -10.50 -8.18 -15.72
CA ARG A 114 -11.08 -9.12 -16.69
C ARG A 114 -10.66 -8.82 -18.12
N ALA A 115 -10.66 -7.54 -18.51
CA ALA A 115 -10.19 -7.11 -19.84
C ALA A 115 -8.69 -7.43 -20.02
N SER A 116 -7.89 -7.23 -18.98
CA SER A 116 -6.47 -7.57 -18.99
C SER A 116 -6.23 -9.09 -19.14
N LEU A 117 -6.95 -9.90 -18.37
CA LEU A 117 -6.88 -11.37 -18.44
C LEU A 117 -7.30 -11.93 -19.81
N ALA A 118 -8.19 -11.23 -20.52
CA ALA A 118 -8.65 -11.65 -21.86
C ALA A 118 -7.66 -11.32 -22.98
N SER A 119 -6.56 -10.63 -22.71
CA SER A 119 -5.56 -10.23 -23.71
C SER A 119 -4.41 -11.22 -23.87
N ASP A 120 -4.32 -12.22 -23.01
CA ASP A 120 -3.19 -13.16 -22.90
C ASP A 120 -1.82 -12.45 -22.69
N ILE A 121 -1.83 -11.18 -22.30
CA ILE A 121 -0.62 -10.44 -21.92
C ILE A 121 -0.32 -10.74 -20.44
N PRO A 122 0.93 -11.11 -20.07
CA PRO A 122 1.29 -11.41 -18.69
C PRO A 122 0.95 -10.28 -17.71
N ILE A 123 0.37 -10.66 -16.58
CA ILE A 123 -0.09 -9.72 -15.55
C ILE A 123 0.76 -9.87 -14.29
N VAL A 124 1.20 -8.73 -13.76
CA VAL A 124 1.78 -8.60 -12.41
C VAL A 124 0.86 -7.68 -11.60
N CYS A 125 0.54 -8.06 -10.38
CA CYS A 125 -0.35 -7.28 -9.51
C CYS A 125 0.37 -6.88 -8.22
N THR A 126 0.55 -5.57 -7.98
CA THR A 126 1.08 -5.09 -6.69
C THR A 126 -0.04 -4.93 -5.66
N LEU A 127 0.13 -5.58 -4.52
CA LEU A 127 -0.79 -5.51 -3.38
C LEU A 127 -0.48 -4.31 -2.50
N HIS A 128 -1.22 -3.22 -2.69
CA HIS A 128 -1.16 -2.05 -1.80
C HIS A 128 -2.07 -2.17 -0.58
N ASP A 129 -3.08 -3.03 -0.67
CA ASP A 129 -4.03 -3.40 0.38
C ASP A 129 -4.52 -4.83 0.18
N PHE A 130 -5.52 -5.24 0.92
CA PHE A 130 -6.06 -6.60 0.86
C PHE A 130 -7.35 -6.72 0.04
N SER A 131 -7.58 -5.81 -0.90
CA SER A 131 -8.79 -5.77 -1.75
C SER A 131 -8.95 -6.96 -2.69
N LEU A 132 -7.90 -7.71 -2.97
CA LEU A 132 -7.99 -8.97 -3.71
C LEU A 132 -8.81 -10.04 -2.96
N ALA A 133 -8.80 -10.02 -1.62
CA ALA A 133 -9.46 -11.02 -0.79
C ALA A 133 -10.58 -10.42 0.07
N CYS A 134 -10.29 -9.37 0.84
CA CYS A 134 -11.20 -8.82 1.83
C CYS A 134 -12.14 -7.75 1.23
N PRO A 135 -13.47 -7.84 1.40
CA PRO A 135 -14.42 -6.84 0.89
C PRO A 135 -14.15 -5.42 1.37
N THR A 136 -13.63 -5.24 2.59
CA THR A 136 -13.25 -3.93 3.14
C THR A 136 -11.79 -3.56 2.87
N ALA A 137 -11.02 -4.43 2.22
CA ALA A 137 -9.61 -4.28 1.88
C ALA A 137 -8.64 -4.18 3.08
N THR A 138 -9.08 -4.52 4.29
CA THR A 138 -8.30 -4.21 5.51
C THR A 138 -8.05 -5.40 6.44
N PHE A 139 -8.81 -6.49 6.32
CA PHE A 139 -8.85 -7.55 7.34
C PHE A 139 -8.98 -6.99 8.76
N PHE A 140 -9.79 -5.94 8.92
CA PHE A 140 -10.00 -5.26 10.19
C PHE A 140 -11.49 -5.04 10.46
N ASN A 141 -11.91 -5.34 11.69
CA ASN A 141 -13.26 -5.05 12.16
C ASN A 141 -13.27 -3.66 12.81
N HIS A 142 -13.67 -2.64 12.05
CA HIS A 142 -13.61 -1.25 12.50
C HIS A 142 -14.47 -0.98 13.74
N PRO A 143 -15.73 -1.47 13.87
CA PRO A 143 -16.52 -1.31 15.09
C PRO A 143 -15.88 -1.94 16.33
N ARG A 144 -15.25 -3.12 16.18
CA ARG A 144 -14.60 -3.83 17.28
C ARG A 144 -13.14 -3.46 17.48
N GLN A 145 -12.56 -2.68 16.57
CA GLN A 145 -11.16 -2.26 16.57
C GLN A 145 -10.16 -3.42 16.72
N GLN A 146 -10.38 -4.49 15.95
CA GLN A 146 -9.53 -5.68 16.00
C GLN A 146 -9.32 -6.27 14.59
N ILE A 147 -8.21 -6.98 14.43
CA ILE A 147 -7.93 -7.75 13.21
C ILE A 147 -9.03 -8.77 12.99
N CYS A 148 -9.46 -8.93 11.74
CA CYS A 148 -10.51 -9.87 11.34
C CYS A 148 -9.85 -11.15 10.82
N HIS A 149 -10.19 -12.28 11.44
CA HIS A 149 -9.73 -13.61 11.04
C HIS A 149 -10.81 -14.43 10.33
N LEU A 150 -11.90 -13.80 9.90
CA LEU A 150 -12.97 -14.48 9.17
C LEU A 150 -12.57 -14.69 7.72
N ASP A 151 -12.89 -15.85 7.18
CA ASP A 151 -12.73 -16.11 5.75
C ASP A 151 -13.61 -15.15 4.94
N PRO A 152 -13.03 -14.43 3.96
CA PRO A 152 -13.78 -13.53 3.10
C PRO A 152 -14.95 -14.24 2.39
N LEU A 153 -16.08 -13.55 2.32
CA LEU A 153 -17.35 -14.05 1.73
C LEU A 153 -17.95 -15.27 2.43
N SER A 154 -17.39 -15.77 3.53
CA SER A 154 -18.05 -16.79 4.34
C SER A 154 -19.34 -16.27 4.98
N PRO A 155 -20.27 -17.16 5.41
CA PRO A 155 -21.49 -16.74 6.13
C PRO A 155 -21.18 -15.86 7.35
N ALA A 156 -20.11 -16.17 8.10
CA ALA A 156 -19.66 -15.36 9.23
C ALA A 156 -19.20 -13.97 8.79
N CYS A 157 -18.46 -13.86 7.68
CA CYS A 157 -18.05 -12.57 7.10
C CYS A 157 -19.28 -11.78 6.64
N LEU A 158 -20.25 -12.41 5.97
CA LEU A 158 -21.47 -11.74 5.50
C LEU A 158 -22.26 -11.14 6.66
N LEU A 159 -22.44 -11.89 7.75
CA LEU A 159 -23.22 -11.49 8.93
C LEU A 159 -22.50 -10.48 9.83
N THR A 160 -21.19 -10.26 9.63
CA THR A 160 -20.40 -9.35 10.48
C THR A 160 -20.35 -7.95 9.87
N ASN A 161 -20.87 -6.94 10.59
CA ASN A 161 -20.62 -5.55 10.25
C ASN A 161 -19.20 -5.15 10.66
N CYS A 162 -18.29 -5.09 9.71
CA CYS A 162 -16.91 -4.67 9.92
C CYS A 162 -16.55 -3.37 9.17
N ASP A 163 -17.52 -2.73 8.49
CA ASP A 163 -17.29 -1.50 7.73
C ASP A 163 -17.13 -0.27 8.64
N THR A 164 -16.41 0.73 8.18
CA THR A 164 -16.23 2.03 8.86
C THR A 164 -17.50 2.86 8.91
N ARG A 165 -18.45 2.63 8.00
CA ARG A 165 -19.67 3.43 7.85
C ARG A 165 -20.88 2.69 8.43
N ASN A 166 -21.37 1.67 7.69
CA ASN A 166 -22.55 0.94 8.08
C ASN A 166 -22.64 -0.43 7.36
N TYR A 167 -23.62 -1.25 7.78
CA TYR A 167 -23.78 -2.59 7.24
C TYR A 167 -24.22 -2.62 5.77
N ALA A 168 -24.98 -1.65 5.30
CA ALA A 168 -25.36 -1.57 3.88
C ALA A 168 -24.13 -1.34 2.97
N GLN A 169 -23.20 -0.50 3.41
CA GLN A 169 -21.91 -0.34 2.72
C GLN A 169 -21.08 -1.63 2.72
N LYS A 170 -21.08 -2.35 3.84
CA LYS A 170 -20.44 -3.67 3.93
C LYS A 170 -21.04 -4.62 2.88
N LEU A 171 -22.37 -4.73 2.80
CA LEU A 171 -23.03 -5.61 1.85
C LEU A 171 -22.75 -5.22 0.38
N TRP A 172 -22.71 -3.93 0.10
CA TRP A 172 -22.31 -3.44 -1.23
C TRP A 172 -20.87 -3.87 -1.58
N ARG A 173 -19.93 -3.75 -0.64
CA ARG A 173 -18.54 -4.21 -0.82
C ARG A 173 -18.45 -5.71 -0.99
N VAL A 174 -19.28 -6.47 -0.28
CA VAL A 174 -19.40 -7.93 -0.46
C VAL A 174 -19.86 -8.27 -1.88
N GLY A 175 -20.90 -7.60 -2.39
CA GLY A 175 -21.34 -7.77 -3.77
C GLY A 175 -20.23 -7.44 -4.78
N ARG A 176 -19.51 -6.35 -4.57
CA ARG A 176 -18.34 -5.97 -5.38
C ARG A 176 -17.26 -7.08 -5.34
N GLN A 177 -16.94 -7.59 -4.15
CA GLN A 177 -15.94 -8.65 -4.00
C GLN A 177 -16.37 -9.94 -4.69
N PHE A 178 -17.66 -10.29 -4.60
CA PHE A 178 -18.21 -11.43 -5.31
C PHE A 178 -18.06 -11.29 -6.83
N ILE A 179 -18.39 -10.11 -7.38
CA ILE A 179 -18.23 -9.81 -8.81
C ILE A 179 -16.75 -9.87 -9.19
N GLN A 180 -15.86 -9.32 -8.39
CA GLN A 180 -14.42 -9.38 -8.63
C GLN A 180 -13.92 -10.82 -8.73
N GLN A 181 -14.38 -11.71 -7.84
CA GLN A 181 -13.94 -13.11 -7.84
C GLN A 181 -14.60 -13.94 -8.95
N GLN A 182 -15.90 -13.79 -9.17
CA GLN A 182 -16.64 -14.66 -10.08
C GLN A 182 -16.62 -14.20 -11.54
N ILE A 183 -16.62 -12.88 -11.78
CA ILE A 183 -16.67 -12.29 -13.12
C ILE A 183 -15.32 -11.69 -13.50
N GLY A 184 -14.69 -10.97 -12.57
CA GLY A 184 -13.36 -10.39 -12.74
C GLY A 184 -12.23 -11.41 -12.73
N HIS A 185 -12.46 -12.60 -12.17
CA HIS A 185 -11.51 -13.70 -12.00
C HIS A 185 -10.26 -13.33 -11.15
N ALA A 186 -10.35 -12.28 -10.35
CA ALA A 186 -9.31 -11.90 -9.41
C ALA A 186 -9.68 -12.35 -7.97
N PRO A 187 -8.78 -13.04 -7.25
CA PRO A 187 -7.37 -13.31 -7.57
C PRO A 187 -7.11 -14.58 -8.37
N ARG A 188 -8.14 -15.37 -8.70
CA ARG A 188 -8.03 -16.76 -9.20
C ARG A 188 -7.09 -16.93 -10.40
N ASP A 189 -7.13 -15.99 -11.35
CA ASP A 189 -6.38 -16.09 -12.61
C ASP A 189 -5.14 -15.15 -12.63
N ILE A 190 -4.80 -14.50 -11.49
CA ILE A 190 -3.59 -13.70 -11.34
C ILE A 190 -2.45 -14.62 -10.87
N GLN A 191 -1.42 -14.79 -11.70
CA GLN A 191 -0.32 -15.71 -11.47
C GLN A 191 0.90 -15.06 -10.79
N HIS A 192 1.03 -13.72 -10.85
CA HIS A 192 2.17 -13.02 -10.29
C HIS A 192 1.70 -11.84 -9.43
N VAL A 193 2.10 -11.87 -8.16
CA VAL A 193 1.75 -10.83 -7.19
C VAL A 193 3.02 -10.25 -6.59
N ILE A 194 3.10 -8.93 -6.51
CA ILE A 194 4.14 -8.21 -5.78
C ILE A 194 3.58 -7.79 -4.41
N VAL A 195 4.34 -8.07 -3.36
CA VAL A 195 4.07 -7.62 -1.99
C VAL A 195 5.23 -6.78 -1.48
N HIS A 196 4.94 -5.81 -0.62
CA HIS A 196 5.95 -4.92 -0.07
C HIS A 196 6.51 -5.39 1.29
N SER A 197 5.92 -6.44 1.86
CA SER A 197 6.34 -7.04 3.13
C SER A 197 6.03 -8.53 3.15
N LYS A 198 6.78 -9.27 3.98
CA LYS A 198 6.51 -10.70 4.20
C LYS A 198 5.14 -10.90 4.82
N LEU A 199 4.77 -10.05 5.80
CA LEU A 199 3.44 -10.08 6.43
C LEU A 199 2.31 -9.99 5.40
N ALA A 200 2.40 -9.07 4.43
CA ALA A 200 1.38 -8.95 3.39
C ALA A 200 1.29 -10.24 2.55
N GLY A 201 2.43 -10.86 2.23
CA GLY A 201 2.49 -12.15 1.54
C GLY A 201 1.87 -13.28 2.37
N GLU A 202 2.23 -13.39 3.64
CA GLU A 202 1.70 -14.40 4.57
C GLU A 202 0.17 -14.29 4.74
N VAL A 203 -0.35 -13.06 4.91
CA VAL A 203 -1.79 -12.81 5.03
C VAL A 203 -2.53 -13.18 3.74
N MET A 204 -1.93 -12.88 2.57
CA MET A 204 -2.59 -13.10 1.28
C MET A 204 -2.43 -14.50 0.71
N GLN A 205 -1.42 -15.26 1.12
CA GLN A 205 -1.07 -16.55 0.56
C GLN A 205 -2.26 -17.52 0.46
N HIS A 206 -3.14 -17.54 1.45
CA HIS A 206 -4.32 -18.42 1.48
C HIS A 206 -5.42 -18.02 0.49
N TYR A 207 -5.38 -16.83 -0.06
CA TYR A 207 -6.42 -16.26 -0.93
C TYR A 207 -5.98 -16.12 -2.38
N LEU A 208 -4.69 -16.34 -2.66
CA LEU A 208 -4.14 -16.33 -4.01
C LEU A 208 -4.39 -17.65 -4.73
N ALA A 209 -4.27 -17.63 -6.05
CA ALA A 209 -4.38 -18.84 -6.86
C ALA A 209 -3.35 -19.90 -6.47
N PRO A 210 -3.68 -21.20 -6.53
CA PRO A 210 -2.67 -22.26 -6.43
C PRO A 210 -1.57 -22.04 -7.47
N GLY A 211 -0.31 -22.01 -7.03
CA GLY A 211 0.83 -21.75 -7.92
C GLY A 211 1.14 -20.29 -8.19
N CYS A 212 0.35 -19.36 -7.67
CA CYS A 212 0.65 -17.92 -7.78
C CYS A 212 2.03 -17.61 -7.17
N MET A 213 2.87 -16.96 -7.95
CA MET A 213 4.21 -16.53 -7.54
C MET A 213 4.14 -15.20 -6.79
N VAL A 214 4.53 -15.22 -5.51
CA VAL A 214 4.60 -14.02 -4.67
C VAL A 214 6.02 -13.46 -4.70
N HIS A 215 6.17 -12.25 -5.24
CA HIS A 215 7.43 -11.53 -5.33
C HIS A 215 7.50 -10.50 -4.20
N ASN A 216 8.50 -10.60 -3.34
CA ASN A 216 8.73 -9.56 -2.32
C ASN A 216 9.58 -8.45 -2.95
N LEU A 217 8.99 -7.27 -3.11
CA LEU A 217 9.64 -6.06 -3.61
C LEU A 217 9.42 -4.95 -2.59
N PRO A 218 10.41 -4.67 -1.73
CA PRO A 218 10.33 -3.58 -0.76
C PRO A 218 10.08 -2.24 -1.46
N VAL A 219 9.22 -1.42 -0.89
CA VAL A 219 9.04 -0.04 -1.35
C VAL A 219 10.25 0.78 -0.92
N TYR A 220 10.68 1.67 -1.77
CA TYR A 220 11.68 2.68 -1.46
C TYR A 220 11.03 4.00 -1.03
N ILE A 221 11.79 4.84 -0.36
CA ILE A 221 11.45 6.25 -0.15
C ILE A 221 12.52 7.15 -0.78
N GLU A 222 12.06 8.21 -1.42
CA GLU A 222 12.96 9.26 -1.88
C GLU A 222 13.42 10.07 -0.67
N SER A 223 14.68 9.93 -0.32
CA SER A 223 15.30 10.71 0.74
C SER A 223 16.72 11.09 0.35
N THR A 224 17.08 12.34 0.59
CA THR A 224 18.47 12.77 0.44
C THR A 224 19.22 12.48 1.72
N ARG A 225 20.34 11.76 1.61
CA ARG A 225 21.17 11.45 2.76
C ARG A 225 21.69 12.73 3.40
N SER A 226 21.31 12.95 4.64
CA SER A 226 21.74 14.07 5.48
C SER A 226 22.23 13.54 6.83
N PRO A 227 22.99 14.28 7.61
CA PRO A 227 23.37 13.83 8.95
C PRO A 227 22.15 13.40 9.78
N PRO A 228 22.25 12.32 10.57
CA PRO A 228 21.15 11.88 11.42
C PRO A 228 20.74 12.99 12.39
N ALA A 229 19.48 12.99 12.75
CA ALA A 229 18.97 13.88 13.78
C ALA A 229 19.50 13.50 15.16
N HIS A 230 19.21 14.36 16.14
CA HIS A 230 19.64 14.21 17.53
C HIS A 230 18.42 13.96 18.46
N PRO A 231 17.82 12.73 18.43
CA PRO A 231 16.64 12.45 19.22
C PRO A 231 16.85 12.67 20.71
N GLU A 232 18.09 12.55 21.21
CA GLU A 232 18.46 12.84 22.62
C GLU A 232 18.25 14.29 23.00
N ALA A 233 18.27 15.23 22.07
CA ALA A 233 18.08 16.66 22.33
C ALA A 233 16.58 17.06 22.42
N HIS A 234 15.66 16.15 22.14
CA HIS A 234 14.22 16.42 22.09
C HIS A 234 13.47 15.57 23.12
N GLU A 235 12.27 16.01 23.50
CA GLU A 235 11.38 15.27 24.42
C GLU A 235 10.07 14.86 23.75
N THR A 236 9.69 15.58 22.68
CA THR A 236 8.42 15.38 21.99
C THR A 236 8.45 14.13 21.12
N PHE A 237 7.48 13.25 21.34
CA PHE A 237 7.19 12.16 20.42
C PHE A 237 6.35 12.65 19.26
N VAL A 238 6.40 11.96 18.12
CA VAL A 238 5.63 12.34 16.93
C VAL A 238 4.84 11.16 16.39
N TYR A 239 3.63 11.44 15.93
CA TYR A 239 2.81 10.58 15.10
C TYR A 239 2.63 11.25 13.73
N LEU A 240 2.79 10.52 12.63
CA LEU A 240 2.51 11.00 11.28
C LEU A 240 1.45 10.14 10.61
N GLY A 241 0.37 10.77 10.14
CA GLY A 241 -0.65 10.08 9.35
C GLY A 241 -2.07 10.57 9.58
N ARG A 242 -3.03 9.88 8.98
CA ARG A 242 -4.46 10.19 9.14
C ARG A 242 -4.92 9.91 10.58
N LEU A 243 -5.73 10.80 11.14
CA LEU A 243 -6.26 10.65 12.50
C LEU A 243 -7.55 9.82 12.48
N VAL A 244 -7.38 8.50 12.30
CA VAL A 244 -8.46 7.51 12.20
C VAL A 244 -8.24 6.34 13.17
N ARG A 245 -9.30 5.60 13.50
CA ARG A 245 -9.30 4.58 14.56
C ARG A 245 -8.30 3.45 14.31
N GLU A 246 -8.27 2.93 13.11
CA GLU A 246 -7.38 1.82 12.71
C GLU A 246 -5.89 2.15 12.82
N LYS A 247 -5.56 3.44 12.79
CA LYS A 247 -4.17 3.93 12.99
C LYS A 247 -3.78 4.05 14.47
N GLY A 248 -4.67 3.72 15.41
CA GLY A 248 -4.36 3.66 16.83
C GLY A 248 -4.06 5.00 17.50
N VAL A 249 -4.49 6.12 16.90
CA VAL A 249 -4.17 7.47 17.41
C VAL A 249 -4.67 7.72 18.82
N LEU A 250 -5.81 7.14 19.21
CA LEU A 250 -6.34 7.27 20.58
C LEU A 250 -5.54 6.43 21.57
N LEU A 251 -5.01 5.27 21.14
CA LEU A 251 -4.08 4.47 21.94
C LEU A 251 -2.83 5.30 22.26
N ALA A 252 -2.23 5.94 21.26
CA ALA A 252 -1.07 6.79 21.43
C ALA A 252 -1.37 8.01 22.31
N ALA A 253 -2.52 8.68 22.12
CA ALA A 253 -2.90 9.85 22.91
C ALA A 253 -3.07 9.50 24.40
N ARG A 254 -3.81 8.42 24.72
CA ARG A 254 -3.98 7.98 26.12
C ARG A 254 -2.66 7.54 26.76
N SER A 255 -1.84 6.79 26.00
CA SER A 255 -0.53 6.34 26.49
C SER A 255 0.38 7.52 26.79
N ALA A 256 0.45 8.52 25.92
CA ALA A 256 1.25 9.73 26.12
C ALA A 256 0.76 10.56 27.29
N ALA A 257 -0.55 10.77 27.42
CA ALA A 257 -1.16 11.50 28.53
C ALA A 257 -0.86 10.86 29.89
N ALA A 258 -1.02 9.53 29.99
CA ALA A 258 -0.77 8.79 31.24
C ALA A 258 0.70 8.87 31.70
N GLU A 259 1.64 9.04 30.79
CA GLU A 259 3.09 9.12 31.07
C GLU A 259 3.63 10.58 31.06
N ASN A 260 2.75 11.58 30.89
CA ASN A 260 3.11 12.98 30.72
C ASN A 260 4.18 13.19 29.65
N ILE A 261 4.01 12.52 28.48
CA ILE A 261 4.92 12.62 27.35
C ILE A 261 4.34 13.61 26.34
N PRO A 262 5.09 14.64 25.93
CA PRO A 262 4.69 15.52 24.83
C PRO A 262 4.53 14.72 23.53
N LEU A 263 3.36 14.84 22.89
CA LEU A 263 3.07 14.13 21.64
C LEU A 263 2.48 15.10 20.60
N THR A 264 3.11 15.14 19.42
CA THR A 264 2.61 15.89 18.28
C THR A 264 2.00 14.92 17.25
N PHE A 265 0.75 15.16 16.88
CA PHE A 265 0.07 14.47 15.79
C PHE A 265 0.17 15.31 14.52
N VAL A 266 0.99 14.85 13.58
CA VAL A 266 1.15 15.48 12.27
C VAL A 266 0.20 14.83 11.29
N GLY A 267 -0.92 15.51 11.03
CA GLY A 267 -1.98 15.00 10.16
C GLY A 267 -3.37 15.47 10.55
N SER A 268 -4.34 15.09 9.73
CA SER A 268 -5.75 15.43 9.91
C SER A 268 -6.64 14.19 9.92
N GLY A 269 -7.83 14.32 10.48
CA GLY A 269 -8.84 13.26 10.49
C GLY A 269 -9.95 13.49 11.52
N PRO A 270 -10.98 12.64 11.49
CA PRO A 270 -12.19 12.84 12.30
C PRO A 270 -11.95 12.70 13.81
N LEU A 271 -10.82 12.10 14.24
CA LEU A 271 -10.56 11.88 15.68
C LEU A 271 -9.81 13.02 16.37
N ALA A 272 -9.61 14.16 15.72
CA ALA A 272 -8.87 15.29 16.30
C ALA A 272 -9.42 15.72 17.65
N GLU A 273 -10.75 15.84 17.81
CA GLU A 273 -11.38 16.23 19.08
C GLU A 273 -11.26 15.13 20.14
N GLU A 274 -11.43 13.86 19.77
CA GLU A 274 -11.24 12.75 20.69
C GLU A 274 -9.78 12.68 21.20
N ILE A 275 -8.80 12.99 20.34
CA ILE A 275 -7.39 13.08 20.72
C ILE A 275 -7.18 14.22 21.73
N ARG A 276 -7.73 15.43 21.49
CA ARG A 276 -7.64 16.55 22.43
C ARG A 276 -8.29 16.23 23.78
N ALA A 277 -9.41 15.51 23.77
CA ALA A 277 -10.06 15.06 25.00
C ALA A 277 -9.20 14.03 25.76
N ALA A 278 -8.54 13.11 25.07
CA ALA A 278 -7.70 12.07 25.66
C ALA A 278 -6.32 12.62 26.13
N HIS A 279 -5.78 13.60 25.43
CA HIS A 279 -4.50 14.24 25.75
C HIS A 279 -4.57 15.76 25.48
N PRO A 280 -5.05 16.56 26.45
CA PRO A 280 -5.26 18.00 26.27
C PRO A 280 -4.01 18.80 25.87
N GLN A 281 -2.83 18.30 26.18
CA GLN A 281 -1.56 18.95 25.84
C GLN A 281 -1.00 18.49 24.47
N ALA A 282 -1.66 17.56 23.77
CA ALA A 282 -1.21 17.12 22.46
C ALA A 282 -1.32 18.23 21.42
N CYS A 283 -0.27 18.39 20.63
CA CYS A 283 -0.30 19.25 19.45
C CYS A 283 -0.90 18.48 18.25
N ILE A 284 -1.85 19.08 17.54
CA ILE A 284 -2.39 18.53 16.28
C ILE A 284 -2.16 19.57 15.19
N THR A 285 -1.31 19.28 14.22
CA THR A 285 -0.89 20.25 13.20
C THR A 285 -1.91 20.42 12.06
N GLY A 286 -2.81 19.43 11.85
CA GLY A 286 -3.53 19.29 10.61
C GLY A 286 -2.63 18.71 9.50
N TRP A 287 -3.10 18.78 8.27
CA TRP A 287 -2.30 18.37 7.11
C TRP A 287 -1.15 19.34 6.87
N VAL A 288 0.04 18.82 6.63
CA VAL A 288 1.24 19.59 6.30
C VAL A 288 1.91 18.99 5.06
N ASP A 289 2.75 19.76 4.39
CA ASP A 289 3.57 19.27 3.29
C ASP A 289 4.69 18.32 3.76
N HIS A 290 5.32 17.65 2.80
CA HIS A 290 6.37 16.66 3.10
C HIS A 290 7.58 17.29 3.81
N ALA A 291 8.04 18.47 3.39
CA ALA A 291 9.20 19.12 4.00
C ALA A 291 8.93 19.46 5.47
N THR A 292 7.72 19.97 5.77
CA THR A 292 7.27 20.26 7.13
C THR A 292 7.14 18.96 7.94
N SER A 293 6.63 17.87 7.38
CA SER A 293 6.53 16.59 8.09
C SER A 293 7.90 16.01 8.45
N VAL A 294 8.87 16.11 7.54
CA VAL A 294 10.28 15.73 7.80
C VAL A 294 10.88 16.57 8.93
N ASN A 295 10.55 17.87 8.99
CA ASN A 295 11.05 18.72 10.08
C ASN A 295 10.49 18.27 11.45
N TYR A 296 9.21 17.90 11.53
CA TYR A 296 8.64 17.33 12.76
C TYR A 296 9.33 16.01 13.14
N LEU A 297 9.65 15.14 12.18
CA LEU A 297 10.42 13.93 12.44
C LEU A 297 11.81 14.26 13.01
N ARG A 298 12.56 15.14 12.35
CA ARG A 298 13.93 15.48 12.73
C ARG A 298 14.05 16.15 14.11
N THR A 299 12.97 16.72 14.60
CA THR A 299 12.88 17.35 15.93
C THR A 299 12.14 16.49 16.96
N ALA A 300 11.96 15.19 16.68
CA ALA A 300 11.28 14.28 17.58
C ALA A 300 12.26 13.42 18.39
N ARG A 301 11.81 12.99 19.60
CA ARG A 301 12.44 11.95 20.40
C ARG A 301 12.29 10.58 19.75
N ALA A 302 11.09 10.26 19.27
CA ALA A 302 10.75 9.02 18.59
C ALA A 302 9.48 9.17 17.76
N LEU A 303 9.34 8.32 16.75
CA LEU A 303 8.08 8.12 16.04
C LEU A 303 7.23 7.07 16.77
N ILE A 304 5.95 7.37 16.99
CA ILE A 304 4.96 6.38 17.40
C ILE A 304 4.15 5.98 16.18
N PHE A 305 4.16 4.68 15.86
CA PHE A 305 3.38 4.09 14.78
C PHE A 305 2.40 3.05 15.37
N PRO A 306 1.27 3.48 15.95
CA PRO A 306 0.41 2.63 16.79
C PRO A 306 -0.66 1.89 16.00
N SER A 307 -0.43 1.59 14.73
CA SER A 307 -1.39 1.01 13.79
C SER A 307 -1.94 -0.32 14.31
N MET A 308 -3.27 -0.47 14.37
CA MET A 308 -3.94 -1.63 14.95
C MET A 308 -4.36 -2.68 13.91
N TRP A 309 -4.25 -2.37 12.64
CA TRP A 309 -4.57 -3.24 11.52
C TRP A 309 -3.31 -3.79 10.84
N TYR A 310 -3.50 -4.72 9.90
CA TYR A 310 -2.41 -5.13 9.02
C TYR A 310 -2.03 -3.95 8.11
N GLU A 311 -0.91 -3.31 8.40
CA GLU A 311 -0.28 -2.40 7.45
C GLU A 311 0.52 -3.22 6.45
N THR A 312 0.38 -2.92 5.17
CA THR A 312 1.18 -3.56 4.13
C THR A 312 2.63 -3.08 4.12
N LEU A 313 2.84 -1.87 4.65
CA LEU A 313 4.16 -1.25 4.88
C LEU A 313 4.01 -0.12 5.90
N GLY A 314 5.07 0.54 6.27
CA GLY A 314 5.07 1.72 7.15
C GLY A 314 6.01 2.79 6.58
N LEU A 315 5.62 3.48 5.50
CA LEU A 315 6.47 4.49 4.84
C LEU A 315 7.05 5.51 5.83
N VAL A 316 6.23 5.98 6.77
CA VAL A 316 6.68 6.95 7.80
C VAL A 316 7.74 6.37 8.74
N VAL A 317 7.78 5.05 8.92
CA VAL A 317 8.82 4.37 9.71
C VAL A 317 10.14 4.35 8.95
N LEU A 318 10.10 4.16 7.63
CA LEU A 318 11.29 4.31 6.77
C LEU A 318 11.78 5.76 6.77
N GLU A 319 10.85 6.74 6.68
CA GLU A 319 11.20 8.16 6.76
C GLU A 319 11.86 8.52 8.10
N ALA A 320 11.36 8.00 9.21
CA ALA A 320 11.98 8.18 10.52
C ALA A 320 13.39 7.57 10.58
N ALA A 321 13.54 6.35 10.09
CA ALA A 321 14.83 5.66 10.04
C ALA A 321 15.84 6.42 9.17
N ALA A 322 15.43 6.93 8.00
CA ALA A 322 16.28 7.74 7.11
C ALA A 322 16.85 8.98 7.78
N HIS A 323 16.18 9.49 8.80
CA HIS A 323 16.62 10.65 9.59
C HIS A 323 17.21 10.31 10.96
N GLY A 324 17.33 9.03 11.31
CA GLY A 324 17.92 8.61 12.58
C GLY A 324 16.98 8.76 13.77
N ILE A 325 15.66 8.69 13.54
CA ILE A 325 14.66 8.73 14.60
C ILE A 325 14.16 7.30 14.88
N PRO A 326 14.30 6.81 16.13
CA PRO A 326 13.82 5.48 16.49
C PRO A 326 12.28 5.44 16.44
N SER A 327 11.73 4.27 16.11
CA SER A 327 10.30 4.10 16.00
C SER A 327 9.76 3.08 17.01
N LEU A 328 8.56 3.35 17.55
CA LEU A 328 7.73 2.40 18.29
C LEU A 328 6.70 1.83 17.33
N VAL A 329 6.75 0.51 17.09
CA VAL A 329 5.86 -0.15 16.12
C VAL A 329 5.15 -1.35 16.74
N PRO A 330 3.89 -1.66 16.32
CA PRO A 330 3.19 -2.84 16.84
C PRO A 330 3.72 -4.13 16.19
N ASP A 331 3.62 -5.22 16.91
CA ASP A 331 4.04 -6.56 16.50
C ASP A 331 3.20 -7.17 15.36
N THR A 332 2.05 -6.58 15.04
CA THR A 332 1.11 -7.07 14.03
C THR A 332 1.18 -6.33 12.69
N SER A 333 1.99 -5.29 12.56
CA SER A 333 2.12 -4.54 11.30
C SER A 333 3.42 -4.90 10.55
N ALA A 334 3.45 -4.67 9.24
CA ALA A 334 4.67 -4.84 8.44
C ALA A 334 5.82 -3.91 8.88
N ALA A 335 5.53 -2.86 9.64
CA ALA A 335 6.56 -1.99 10.21
C ALA A 335 7.56 -2.74 11.12
N ARG A 336 7.17 -3.89 11.70
CA ARG A 336 8.06 -4.78 12.46
C ARG A 336 9.19 -5.38 11.63
N GLU A 337 9.05 -5.42 10.31
CA GLU A 337 10.09 -5.91 9.41
C GLU A 337 11.14 -4.83 9.13
N ILE A 338 10.78 -3.56 9.30
CA ILE A 338 11.64 -2.40 9.13
C ILE A 338 12.41 -2.12 10.43
N VAL A 339 11.72 -2.24 11.57
CA VAL A 339 12.29 -1.98 12.90
C VAL A 339 12.78 -3.26 13.52
N LEU A 340 14.07 -3.33 13.82
CA LEU A 340 14.67 -4.42 14.58
C LEU A 340 14.51 -4.12 16.07
N ASP A 341 13.70 -4.94 16.78
CA ASP A 341 13.36 -4.69 18.18
C ASP A 341 14.61 -4.63 19.08
N GLY A 342 14.70 -3.58 19.89
CA GLY A 342 15.85 -3.29 20.75
C GLY A 342 17.10 -2.84 20.02
N VAL A 343 17.11 -2.74 18.69
CA VAL A 343 18.28 -2.36 17.87
C VAL A 343 18.04 -1.07 17.10
N THR A 344 16.96 -0.98 16.32
CA THR A 344 16.64 0.21 15.50
C THR A 344 15.35 0.93 15.96
N GLY A 345 14.71 0.40 17.00
CA GLY A 345 13.49 0.90 17.62
C GLY A 345 12.95 -0.15 18.58
N LEU A 346 11.68 -0.02 18.97
CA LEU A 346 11.07 -0.95 19.91
C LEU A 346 9.74 -1.47 19.35
N HIS A 347 9.45 -2.76 19.61
CA HIS A 347 8.14 -3.34 19.35
C HIS A 347 7.27 -3.29 20.59
N PHE A 348 5.97 -3.17 20.39
CA PHE A 348 4.95 -3.32 21.44
C PHE A 348 3.80 -4.18 20.95
N ARG A 349 3.05 -4.79 21.86
CA ARG A 349 1.88 -5.60 21.54
C ARG A 349 0.75 -4.72 21.00
N SER A 350 0.26 -5.03 19.81
CA SER A 350 -0.78 -4.26 19.14
C SER A 350 -2.03 -4.10 20.02
N GLY A 351 -2.50 -2.87 20.17
CA GLY A 351 -3.67 -2.53 20.98
C GLY A 351 -3.43 -2.55 22.50
N ASP A 352 -2.25 -2.93 22.99
CA ASP A 352 -1.89 -2.96 24.41
C ASP A 352 -1.36 -1.60 24.86
N GLU A 353 -2.22 -0.86 25.58
CA GLU A 353 -1.86 0.47 26.09
C GLU A 353 -0.76 0.42 27.15
N ALA A 354 -0.75 -0.62 28.01
CA ALA A 354 0.23 -0.74 29.06
C ALA A 354 1.65 -1.02 28.49
N ASP A 355 1.71 -1.88 27.48
CA ASP A 355 2.96 -2.19 26.80
C ASP A 355 3.50 -0.98 26.01
N LEU A 356 2.63 -0.27 25.26
CA LEU A 356 3.02 0.97 24.57
C LEU A 356 3.56 2.01 25.56
N ARG A 357 2.90 2.21 26.70
CA ARG A 357 3.36 3.11 27.78
C ARG A 357 4.75 2.72 28.27
N ALA A 358 4.97 1.43 28.56
CA ALA A 358 6.27 0.93 29.00
C ALA A 358 7.38 1.22 27.99
N LYS A 359 7.11 1.04 26.68
CA LYS A 359 8.06 1.34 25.60
C LYS A 359 8.30 2.84 25.43
N MET A 360 7.28 3.65 25.57
CA MET A 360 7.41 5.13 25.58
C MET A 360 8.28 5.60 26.75
N GLN A 361 8.08 5.03 27.94
CA GLN A 361 8.93 5.33 29.12
C GLN A 361 10.39 4.97 28.87
N GLN A 362 10.70 3.84 28.25
CA GLN A 362 12.08 3.48 27.90
C GLN A 362 12.73 4.54 27.00
N LEU A 363 12.00 5.06 26.00
CA LEU A 363 12.52 6.08 25.06
C LEU A 363 12.54 7.51 25.64
N LYS A 364 12.09 7.74 26.89
CA LYS A 364 12.42 8.99 27.61
C LYS A 364 13.92 9.08 27.91
N ASP A 365 14.63 7.94 28.00
CA ASP A 365 16.09 7.92 28.04
C ASP A 365 16.66 8.40 26.69
N GLY A 366 17.22 9.59 26.69
CA GLY A 366 17.82 10.21 25.50
C GLY A 366 18.99 9.40 24.96
N ASN A 367 19.79 8.73 25.79
CA ASN A 367 20.90 7.92 25.32
C ASN A 367 20.38 6.69 24.56
N LEU A 368 19.34 6.01 25.06
CA LEU A 368 18.70 4.91 24.35
C LEU A 368 18.13 5.39 23.01
N ALA A 369 17.38 6.52 23.00
CA ALA A 369 16.85 7.08 21.77
C ALA A 369 17.93 7.38 20.72
N ARG A 370 19.08 7.94 21.16
CA ARG A 370 20.24 8.21 20.30
C ARG A 370 20.84 6.92 19.72
N VAL A 371 21.03 5.90 20.56
CA VAL A 371 21.61 4.62 20.12
C VAL A 371 20.72 3.93 19.10
N LEU A 372 19.41 3.79 19.38
CA LEU A 372 18.46 3.16 18.48
C LEU A 372 18.28 3.99 17.20
N GLY A 373 18.21 5.33 17.31
CA GLY A 373 18.07 6.22 16.16
C GLY A 373 19.29 6.15 15.23
N ARG A 374 20.50 6.10 15.80
CA ARG A 374 21.73 5.92 15.01
C ARG A 374 21.74 4.59 14.27
N ALA A 375 21.39 3.51 14.96
CA ALA A 375 21.30 2.18 14.35
C ALA A 375 20.21 2.13 13.25
N ALA A 376 19.05 2.79 13.44
CA ALA A 376 18.01 2.91 12.44
C ALA A 376 18.52 3.62 11.17
N TYR A 377 19.25 4.72 11.34
CA TYR A 377 19.88 5.46 10.25
C TYR A 377 20.86 4.59 9.46
N ASP A 378 21.80 3.96 10.15
CA ASP A 378 22.82 3.14 9.51
C ASP A 378 22.19 1.93 8.80
N HIS A 379 21.18 1.31 9.40
CA HIS A 379 20.42 0.20 8.79
C HIS A 379 19.68 0.66 7.52
N PHE A 380 18.96 1.79 7.57
CA PHE A 380 18.24 2.32 6.41
C PHE A 380 19.17 2.61 5.23
N TRP A 381 20.27 3.33 5.46
CA TRP A 381 21.19 3.73 4.40
C TRP A 381 22.10 2.60 3.89
N SER A 382 22.15 1.46 4.57
CA SER A 382 22.79 0.23 4.08
C SER A 382 21.83 -0.75 3.39
N SER A 383 20.53 -0.46 3.39
CA SER A 383 19.49 -1.30 2.81
C SER A 383 19.02 -0.79 1.44
N ASN A 384 18.20 -1.59 0.73
CA ASN A 384 17.63 -1.23 -0.57
C ASN A 384 16.41 -0.28 -0.47
N TYR A 385 16.03 0.16 0.73
CA TYR A 385 14.90 1.08 0.92
C TYR A 385 15.17 2.52 0.45
N SER A 386 16.42 2.88 0.22
CA SER A 386 16.85 4.25 -0.13
C SER A 386 17.06 4.48 -1.63
N SER A 387 16.84 3.48 -2.47
CA SER A 387 17.22 3.53 -3.89
C SER A 387 16.03 3.21 -4.81
N LEU A 388 15.55 4.24 -5.54
CA LEU A 388 14.62 4.05 -6.66
C LEU A 388 15.24 3.17 -7.74
N GLU A 389 16.55 3.35 -7.99
CA GLU A 389 17.29 2.63 -9.02
C GLU A 389 17.30 1.12 -8.73
N ASP A 390 17.56 0.71 -7.47
CA ASP A 390 17.53 -0.69 -7.06
C ASP A 390 16.11 -1.27 -7.09
N HIS A 391 15.12 -0.46 -6.70
CA HIS A 391 13.71 -0.85 -6.78
C HIS A 391 13.30 -1.14 -8.24
N LEU A 392 13.59 -0.22 -9.17
CA LEU A 392 13.27 -0.38 -10.59
C LEU A 392 14.04 -1.55 -11.21
N SER A 393 15.30 -1.74 -10.86
CA SER A 393 16.11 -2.89 -11.32
C SER A 393 15.51 -4.22 -10.88
N SER A 394 15.03 -4.27 -9.64
CA SER A 394 14.33 -5.44 -9.08
C SER A 394 12.98 -5.68 -9.77
N LEU A 395 12.22 -4.61 -10.01
CA LEU A 395 10.95 -4.67 -10.72
C LEU A 395 11.13 -5.16 -12.16
N GLU A 396 12.09 -4.62 -12.91
CA GLU A 396 12.42 -5.10 -14.25
C GLU A 396 12.85 -6.57 -14.27
N ASN A 397 13.58 -7.02 -13.25
CA ASN A 397 13.96 -8.42 -13.13
C ASN A 397 12.75 -9.34 -12.92
N ILE A 398 11.75 -8.88 -12.11
CA ILE A 398 10.46 -9.59 -11.99
C ILE A 398 9.80 -9.66 -13.37
N TYR A 399 9.68 -8.56 -14.10
CA TYR A 399 9.07 -8.54 -15.43
C TYR A 399 9.76 -9.49 -16.43
N ARG A 400 11.10 -9.49 -16.45
CA ARG A 400 11.87 -10.40 -17.34
C ARG A 400 11.60 -11.86 -16.98
N LYS A 401 11.51 -12.22 -15.70
CA LYS A 401 11.19 -13.58 -15.27
C LYS A 401 9.78 -13.99 -15.70
N VAL A 402 8.80 -13.09 -15.54
CA VAL A 402 7.43 -13.33 -15.97
C VAL A 402 7.35 -13.57 -17.47
N LEU A 403 7.95 -12.69 -18.29
CA LEU A 403 8.00 -12.85 -19.75
C LEU A 403 8.75 -14.10 -20.21
N ALA A 404 9.77 -14.55 -19.48
CA ALA A 404 10.52 -15.76 -19.81
C ALA A 404 9.73 -17.04 -19.50
N ALA A 405 8.96 -17.05 -18.40
CA ALA A 405 8.09 -18.18 -18.04
C ALA A 405 7.01 -18.41 -19.09
N GLU A 406 6.32 -17.37 -19.53
CA GLU A 406 5.29 -17.43 -20.59
C GLU A 406 5.83 -17.98 -21.91
N ARG A 407 7.03 -17.53 -22.34
CA ARG A 407 7.67 -18.03 -23.56
C ARG A 407 7.97 -19.54 -23.50
N THR A 408 8.29 -20.03 -22.31
CA THR A 408 8.59 -21.46 -22.10
C THR A 408 7.32 -22.29 -22.20
N GLU A 409 6.22 -21.84 -21.63
CA GLU A 409 4.91 -22.49 -21.71
C GLU A 409 4.38 -22.51 -23.15
N ASP A 410 4.44 -21.41 -23.89
CA ASP A 410 4.09 -21.34 -25.32
C ASP A 410 4.90 -22.34 -26.16
N THR A 411 6.20 -22.45 -25.90
CA THR A 411 7.09 -23.38 -26.64
C THR A 411 6.72 -24.84 -26.37
N ILE A 412 6.38 -25.19 -25.14
CA ILE A 412 5.96 -26.55 -24.76
C ILE A 412 4.60 -26.87 -25.41
N LEU A 413 3.66 -25.93 -25.38
CA LEU A 413 2.33 -26.13 -25.98
C LEU A 413 2.41 -26.35 -27.49
N VAL A 414 3.20 -25.57 -28.21
CA VAL A 414 3.43 -25.71 -29.65
C VAL A 414 4.06 -27.07 -29.96
N SER A 415 5.06 -27.49 -29.20
CA SER A 415 5.71 -28.79 -29.39
C SER A 415 4.76 -29.98 -29.15
N GLN A 416 3.84 -29.86 -28.19
CA GLN A 416 2.83 -30.91 -27.93
C GLN A 416 1.77 -30.98 -29.05
N LEU A 417 1.36 -29.85 -29.61
CA LEU A 417 0.41 -29.80 -30.73
C LEU A 417 1.02 -30.37 -32.02
N GLU A 418 2.29 -30.08 -32.28
CA GLU A 418 3.00 -30.67 -33.43
C GLU A 418 3.12 -32.20 -33.32
N VAL A 419 3.39 -32.74 -32.13
CA VAL A 419 3.42 -34.19 -31.88
C VAL A 419 2.04 -34.86 -32.07
N GLN A 420 0.96 -34.14 -31.75
CA GLN A 420 -0.41 -34.66 -31.95
C GLN A 420 -0.87 -34.59 -33.42
N SER A 421 -0.36 -33.64 -34.19
CA SER A 421 -0.69 -33.51 -35.64
C SER A 421 0.01 -34.50 -36.53
N VAL A 422 1.03 -35.23 -36.04
CA VAL A 422 1.81 -36.24 -36.78
C VAL A 422 1.32 -37.67 -36.49
N ARG A 423 0.33 -37.82 -35.63
CA ARG A 423 -0.39 -39.08 -35.38
C ARG A 423 -1.77 -39.08 -36.03
#